data_412a91de4a41f744af494d6f8a9dd366
#
_entry.id   412a91de4a41f744af494d6f8a9dd366
#
_cell.length_a   1.000
_cell.length_b   1.000
_cell.length_c   1.000
_cell.angle_alpha   90.00
_cell.angle_beta   90.00
_cell.angle_gamma   90.00
#
_symmetry.space_group_name_H-M   'P 1'
#
loop_
_entity.id
_entity.type
_entity.pdbx_description
1 polymer ?
#
loop_
_entity_poly.entity_id
_entity_poly.type
_entity_poly.pdbx_seq_one_letter_code
_entity_poly.pdbx_strand_id
1 'polypeptide(L)'
;ITRNDDTLATDWPFFDESDPENTYNPLYVDAVVSNPPYSANWDPDNKELDPRFADYGLAPKSTADYAFLLHGLYHLNPQGLMTIVLPHGVLFRGGSEGLIRERLIEKRQIEAIIGLPPNIFFGTGIPTIIMVLSKRLRHDDGVLIIDASKYFIKDGKQNKLQASDIKRISDAVKERKDIEN
;
A
#
# COMPACT_ATOMS: atom_id res chain seq x y z
N ILE A 1 10.32 1.59 -17.96
CA ILE A 1 11.17 2.77 -17.65
C ILE A 1 11.71 2.58 -16.25
N THR A 2 13.03 2.65 -16.06
CA THR A 2 13.68 2.58 -14.75
C THR A 2 14.26 3.94 -14.43
N ARG A 3 13.96 4.48 -13.26
CA ARG A 3 14.49 5.76 -12.78
C ARG A 3 15.16 5.55 -11.43
N ASN A 4 16.14 6.39 -11.12
CA ASN A 4 16.86 6.35 -9.86
C ASN A 4 16.83 7.75 -9.24
N ASP A 5 15.77 8.01 -8.49
CA ASP A 5 15.55 9.27 -7.78
C ASP A 5 14.71 9.03 -6.53
N ASP A 6 14.58 10.03 -5.67
CA ASP A 6 13.68 9.98 -4.52
C ASP A 6 12.22 10.11 -4.95
N THR A 7 11.51 9.00 -4.91
CA THR A 7 10.10 8.88 -5.31
C THR A 7 9.18 9.85 -4.56
N LEU A 8 9.49 10.19 -3.31
CA LEU A 8 8.66 11.07 -2.49
C LEU A 8 9.04 12.53 -2.63
N ALA A 9 10.27 12.87 -3.04
CA ALA A 9 10.71 14.23 -3.23
C ALA A 9 10.09 14.86 -4.47
N THR A 10 9.95 14.07 -5.55
CA THR A 10 9.40 14.50 -6.84
C THR A 10 8.29 13.55 -7.27
N ASP A 11 7.45 13.97 -8.21
CA ASP A 11 6.45 13.12 -8.84
C ASP A 11 7.02 12.29 -10.01
N TRP A 12 8.27 12.44 -10.21
CA TRP A 12 9.08 11.68 -11.13
C TRP A 12 9.23 10.20 -10.67
N PRO A 13 9.04 9.18 -11.49
CA PRO A 13 9.03 9.17 -12.97
C PRO A 13 7.63 9.14 -13.61
N PHE A 14 6.59 9.44 -12.90
CA PHE A 14 5.21 9.29 -13.34
C PHE A 14 4.67 10.53 -14.06
N PHE A 15 5.55 11.20 -14.77
CA PHE A 15 5.24 12.33 -15.62
C PHE A 15 5.16 11.88 -17.08
N ASP A 16 4.15 12.31 -17.81
CA ASP A 16 4.04 12.03 -19.23
C ASP A 16 4.98 12.94 -20.03
N GLU A 17 6.11 12.41 -20.45
CA GLU A 17 7.11 13.13 -21.25
C GLU A 17 6.62 13.42 -22.69
N SER A 18 5.53 12.80 -23.13
CA SER A 18 4.97 13.03 -24.45
C SER A 18 4.02 14.23 -24.51
N ASP A 19 3.74 14.87 -23.39
CA ASP A 19 2.91 16.08 -23.35
C ASP A 19 3.67 17.29 -23.93
N PRO A 20 3.30 17.73 -25.16
CA PRO A 20 4.03 18.79 -25.85
C PRO A 20 3.83 20.16 -25.23
N GLU A 21 2.83 20.36 -24.39
CA GLU A 21 2.53 21.61 -23.72
C GLU A 21 3.21 21.75 -22.36
N ASN A 22 3.94 20.70 -21.95
CA ASN A 22 4.61 20.62 -20.65
C ASN A 22 3.66 20.87 -19.47
N THR A 23 2.39 20.49 -19.65
CA THR A 23 1.39 20.49 -18.60
C THR A 23 1.69 19.31 -17.68
N TYR A 24 1.55 19.52 -16.37
CA TYR A 24 1.70 18.43 -15.40
C TYR A 24 0.59 17.40 -15.61
N ASN A 25 0.92 16.33 -16.32
CA ASN A 25 -0.01 15.27 -16.63
C ASN A 25 0.56 13.94 -16.08
N PRO A 26 0.13 13.54 -14.87
CA PRO A 26 0.69 12.35 -14.23
C PRO A 26 0.32 11.08 -15.01
N LEU A 27 1.28 10.18 -15.13
CA LEU A 27 1.03 8.84 -15.68
C LEU A 27 0.16 8.04 -14.70
N TYR A 28 -0.95 7.49 -15.19
CA TYR A 28 -1.79 6.57 -14.43
C TYR A 28 -1.60 5.14 -14.89
N VAL A 29 -1.70 4.19 -13.94
CA VAL A 29 -1.50 2.76 -14.16
C VAL A 29 -2.68 1.94 -13.64
N ASP A 30 -2.91 0.76 -14.23
CA ASP A 30 -3.99 -0.13 -13.82
C ASP A 30 -3.64 -0.98 -12.60
N ALA A 31 -2.37 -1.19 -12.35
CA ALA A 31 -1.90 -1.95 -11.21
C ALA A 31 -0.65 -1.34 -10.57
N VAL A 32 -0.66 -1.29 -9.23
CA VAL A 32 0.52 -0.93 -8.43
C VAL A 32 0.84 -2.11 -7.50
N VAL A 33 2.09 -2.58 -7.57
CA VAL A 33 2.64 -3.57 -6.63
C VAL A 33 3.86 -2.94 -5.98
N SER A 34 3.84 -2.76 -4.66
CA SER A 34 4.87 -2.03 -3.93
C SER A 34 5.32 -2.77 -2.68
N ASN A 35 6.63 -2.75 -2.45
CA ASN A 35 7.25 -3.15 -1.19
C ASN A 35 8.29 -2.08 -0.83
N PRO A 36 7.83 -0.93 -0.27
CA PRO A 36 8.71 0.19 0.04
C PRO A 36 9.59 -0.11 1.25
N PRO A 37 10.65 0.69 1.49
CA PRO A 37 11.42 0.59 2.72
C PRO A 37 10.54 0.94 3.92
N TYR A 38 10.53 0.04 4.94
CA TYR A 38 9.66 0.20 6.11
C TYR A 38 10.18 1.31 7.03
N SER A 39 9.25 2.15 7.50
CA SER A 39 9.52 3.22 8.47
C SER A 39 10.72 4.11 8.08
N ALA A 40 10.89 4.36 6.79
CA ALA A 40 11.92 5.26 6.30
C ALA A 40 11.62 6.72 6.68
N ASN A 41 12.68 7.50 6.88
CA ASN A 41 12.54 8.95 6.97
C ASN A 41 12.23 9.54 5.60
N TRP A 42 11.46 10.61 5.57
CA TRP A 42 11.20 11.40 4.37
C TRP A 42 11.02 12.87 4.72
N ASP A 43 10.95 13.75 3.73
CA ASP A 43 10.73 15.16 3.94
C ASP A 43 9.32 15.58 3.53
N PRO A 44 8.41 15.83 4.49
CA PRO A 44 7.05 16.31 4.24
C PRO A 44 6.97 17.82 4.03
N ASP A 45 8.04 18.60 4.26
CA ASP A 45 7.99 20.04 4.27
C ASP A 45 7.52 20.61 2.89
N ASN A 46 6.57 21.55 2.93
CA ASN A 46 5.93 22.18 1.76
C ASN A 46 5.17 21.22 0.82
N LYS A 47 4.71 20.07 1.33
CA LYS A 47 3.94 19.08 0.55
C LYS A 47 2.44 19.06 0.88
N GLU A 48 1.93 20.05 1.64
CA GLU A 48 0.53 20.12 2.02
C GLU A 48 -0.40 20.28 0.82
N LEU A 49 0.08 20.93 -0.24
CA LEU A 49 -0.67 21.14 -1.50
C LEU A 49 -0.26 20.16 -2.60
N ASP A 50 0.66 19.23 -2.33
CA ASP A 50 1.01 18.19 -3.28
C ASP A 50 -0.22 17.29 -3.53
N PRO A 51 -0.68 17.12 -4.77
CA PRO A 51 -1.92 16.41 -5.08
C PRO A 51 -1.92 14.95 -4.61
N ARG A 52 -0.75 14.36 -4.37
CA ARG A 52 -0.65 13.01 -3.79
C ARG A 52 -1.15 12.95 -2.35
N PHE A 53 -1.00 14.04 -1.59
CA PHE A 53 -1.20 14.08 -0.15
C PHE A 53 -2.32 15.01 0.29
N ALA A 54 -2.66 16.03 -0.49
CA ALA A 54 -3.57 17.12 -0.11
C ALA A 54 -4.91 16.62 0.46
N ASP A 55 -5.47 15.57 -0.11
CA ASP A 55 -6.76 14.99 0.31
C ASP A 55 -6.66 14.11 1.59
N TYR A 56 -5.45 13.65 1.95
CA TYR A 56 -5.26 12.66 3.02
C TYR A 56 -4.45 13.20 4.19
N GLY A 57 -3.59 14.17 3.95
CA GLY A 57 -2.61 14.68 4.92
C GLY A 57 -1.24 14.03 4.76
N LEU A 58 -0.29 14.56 5.50
CA LEU A 58 1.12 14.16 5.42
C LEU A 58 1.44 13.08 6.47
N ALA A 59 2.14 12.03 6.03
CA ALA A 59 2.72 11.05 6.93
C ALA A 59 3.79 11.71 7.82
N PRO A 60 4.10 11.14 9.01
CA PRO A 60 5.15 11.68 9.87
C PRO A 60 6.52 11.63 9.19
N LYS A 61 7.38 12.61 9.44
CA LYS A 61 8.76 12.70 8.90
C LYS A 61 9.58 11.43 9.16
N SER A 62 9.33 10.76 10.28
CA SER A 62 10.05 9.55 10.70
C SER A 62 9.50 8.25 10.12
N THR A 63 8.36 8.28 9.44
CA THR A 63 7.66 7.07 8.95
C THR A 63 6.96 7.35 7.63
N ALA A 64 7.63 7.09 6.51
CA ALA A 64 7.12 7.32 5.16
C ALA A 64 6.11 6.26 4.67
N ASP A 65 5.72 5.30 5.52
CA ASP A 65 4.88 4.16 5.12
C ASP A 65 3.62 4.60 4.36
N TYR A 66 2.86 5.56 4.93
CA TYR A 66 1.69 6.12 4.27
C TYR A 66 2.02 7.07 3.11
N ALA A 67 3.18 7.73 3.11
CA ALA A 67 3.58 8.56 1.97
C ALA A 67 3.78 7.71 0.71
N PHE A 68 4.43 6.54 0.82
CA PHE A 68 4.55 5.58 -0.29
C PHE A 68 3.19 5.02 -0.71
N LEU A 69 2.29 4.74 0.25
CA LEU A 69 0.93 4.29 -0.06
C LEU A 69 0.18 5.34 -0.87
N LEU A 70 0.17 6.59 -0.42
CA LEU A 70 -0.54 7.68 -1.07
C LEU A 70 0.04 8.01 -2.44
N HIS A 71 1.37 7.93 -2.60
CA HIS A 71 2.02 8.08 -3.90
C HIS A 71 1.52 7.02 -4.89
N GLY A 72 1.54 5.75 -4.52
CA GLY A 72 1.04 4.68 -5.39
C GLY A 72 -0.46 4.80 -5.69
N LEU A 73 -1.24 5.17 -4.68
CA LEU A 73 -2.68 5.36 -4.84
C LEU A 73 -3.00 6.55 -5.77
N TYR A 74 -2.22 7.64 -5.71
CA TYR A 74 -2.40 8.78 -6.60
C TYR A 74 -2.30 8.38 -8.07
N HIS A 75 -1.29 7.61 -8.42
CA HIS A 75 -1.03 7.15 -9.79
C HIS A 75 -1.92 5.96 -10.24
N LEU A 76 -2.82 5.51 -9.39
CA LEU A 76 -3.72 4.41 -9.74
C LEU A 76 -4.90 4.93 -10.57
N ASN A 77 -5.21 4.24 -11.66
CA ASN A 77 -6.42 4.47 -12.45
C ASN A 77 -7.69 4.28 -11.59
N PRO A 78 -8.83 4.91 -11.94
CA PRO A 78 -10.09 4.75 -11.18
C PRO A 78 -10.56 3.30 -11.04
N GLN A 79 -10.23 2.42 -11.97
CA GLN A 79 -10.55 1.00 -11.94
C GLN A 79 -9.36 0.12 -11.54
N GLY A 80 -8.22 0.73 -11.22
CA GLY A 80 -7.01 0.04 -10.89
C GLY A 80 -7.01 -0.61 -9.50
N LEU A 81 -6.04 -1.50 -9.30
CA LEU A 81 -5.81 -2.20 -8.04
C LEU A 81 -4.38 -1.98 -7.55
N MET A 82 -4.22 -1.66 -6.28
CA MET A 82 -2.92 -1.52 -5.64
C MET A 82 -2.75 -2.56 -4.54
N THR A 83 -1.57 -3.17 -4.49
CA THR A 83 -1.12 -3.96 -3.34
C THR A 83 0.19 -3.39 -2.81
N ILE A 84 0.25 -3.19 -1.50
CA ILE A 84 1.45 -2.65 -0.84
C ILE A 84 1.75 -3.46 0.42
N VAL A 85 3.03 -3.81 0.60
CA VAL A 85 3.53 -4.45 1.81
C VAL A 85 3.94 -3.38 2.80
N LEU A 86 3.43 -3.45 4.01
CA LEU A 86 3.66 -2.46 5.06
C LEU A 86 3.94 -3.14 6.40
N PRO A 87 4.64 -2.48 7.33
CA PRO A 87 4.76 -2.97 8.69
C PRO A 87 3.40 -2.96 9.40
N HIS A 88 3.14 -3.95 10.24
CA HIS A 88 1.86 -4.11 10.95
C HIS A 88 1.46 -2.85 11.74
N GLY A 89 2.44 -2.06 12.21
CA GLY A 89 2.23 -0.81 12.94
C GLY A 89 1.31 0.19 12.25
N VAL A 90 1.24 0.20 10.92
CA VAL A 90 0.36 1.13 10.16
C VAL A 90 -1.12 0.98 10.50
N LEU A 91 -1.54 -0.16 11.07
CA LEU A 91 -2.94 -0.42 11.41
C LEU A 91 -3.38 0.26 12.72
N PHE A 92 -2.45 0.60 13.61
CA PHE A 92 -2.81 1.09 14.95
C PHE A 92 -2.06 2.34 15.40
N ARG A 93 -1.02 2.79 14.69
CA ARG A 93 -0.38 4.07 15.02
C ARG A 93 -1.38 5.20 14.84
N GLY A 94 -1.39 6.14 15.81
CA GLY A 94 -2.28 7.29 15.84
C GLY A 94 -1.70 8.52 15.15
N GLY A 95 -2.16 9.72 15.52
CA GLY A 95 -1.71 10.99 14.95
C GLY A 95 -2.02 11.10 13.46
N SER A 96 -1.10 11.64 12.68
CA SER A 96 -1.31 11.84 11.25
C SER A 96 -1.52 10.54 10.46
N GLU A 97 -0.90 9.44 10.86
CA GLU A 97 -1.18 8.13 10.24
C GLU A 97 -2.62 7.65 10.53
N GLY A 98 -3.14 7.92 11.72
CA GLY A 98 -4.55 7.66 12.07
C GLY A 98 -5.52 8.44 11.18
N LEU A 99 -5.26 9.73 10.97
CA LEU A 99 -6.08 10.58 10.08
C LEU A 99 -6.05 10.13 8.62
N ILE A 100 -4.88 9.75 8.12
CA ILE A 100 -4.76 9.22 6.74
C ILE A 100 -5.58 7.94 6.61
N ARG A 101 -5.47 7.03 7.59
CA ARG A 101 -6.21 5.78 7.59
C ARG A 101 -7.72 5.99 7.66
N GLU A 102 -8.19 6.92 8.49
CA GLU A 102 -9.59 7.33 8.57
C GLU A 102 -10.11 7.79 7.21
N ARG A 103 -9.41 8.70 6.53
CA ARG A 103 -9.78 9.20 5.20
C ARG A 103 -9.80 8.11 4.13
N LEU A 104 -8.86 7.16 4.18
CA LEU A 104 -8.86 6.01 3.28
C LEU A 104 -10.09 5.12 3.49
N ILE A 105 -10.52 4.94 4.73
CA ILE A 105 -11.73 4.17 5.09
C ILE A 105 -12.98 4.91 4.65
N GLU A 106 -13.11 6.20 4.94
CA GLU A 106 -14.24 7.04 4.53
C GLU A 106 -14.43 7.06 3.01
N LYS A 107 -13.31 7.12 2.28
CA LYS A 107 -13.30 7.04 0.80
C LYS A 107 -13.48 5.60 0.29
N ARG A 108 -13.63 4.59 1.17
CA ARG A 108 -13.78 3.16 0.83
C ARG A 108 -12.68 2.61 -0.06
N GLN A 109 -11.46 3.09 0.13
CA GLN A 109 -10.32 2.75 -0.73
C GLN A 109 -9.52 1.54 -0.25
N ILE A 110 -9.70 1.11 1.01
CA ILE A 110 -9.09 -0.12 1.52
C ILE A 110 -10.04 -1.28 1.23
N GLU A 111 -9.63 -2.22 0.39
CA GLU A 111 -10.41 -3.41 0.05
C GLU A 111 -10.15 -4.58 0.99
N ALA A 112 -8.87 -4.84 1.25
CA ALA A 112 -8.49 -5.94 2.13
C ALA A 112 -7.19 -5.64 2.88
N ILE A 113 -7.03 -6.29 4.03
CA ILE A 113 -5.82 -6.30 4.84
C ILE A 113 -5.47 -7.77 5.11
N ILE A 114 -4.27 -8.18 4.72
CA ILE A 114 -3.78 -9.54 4.86
C ILE A 114 -2.61 -9.53 5.83
N GLY A 115 -2.78 -10.11 7.02
CA GLY A 115 -1.72 -10.29 8.01
C GLY A 115 -0.79 -11.42 7.58
N LEU A 116 0.50 -11.14 7.40
CA LEU A 116 1.50 -12.12 6.97
C LEU A 116 2.23 -12.75 8.17
N PRO A 117 2.81 -13.96 8.00
CA PRO A 117 3.67 -14.55 9.01
C PRO A 117 4.86 -13.66 9.34
N PRO A 118 5.34 -13.64 10.61
CA PRO A 118 6.61 -12.98 10.93
C PRO A 118 7.78 -13.67 10.20
N ASN A 119 8.92 -13.02 10.11
CA ASN A 119 10.13 -13.55 9.46
C ASN A 119 9.93 -14.06 8.01
N ILE A 120 9.03 -13.44 7.25
CA ILE A 120 8.81 -13.79 5.84
C ILE A 120 9.76 -13.05 4.90
N PHE A 121 10.26 -11.90 5.32
CA PHE A 121 11.20 -11.08 4.55
C PHE A 121 12.62 -11.14 5.12
N PHE A 122 13.61 -11.02 4.23
CA PHE A 122 15.01 -10.95 4.63
C PHE A 122 15.30 -9.69 5.44
N GLY A 123 16.17 -9.82 6.45
CA GLY A 123 16.65 -8.68 7.24
C GLY A 123 15.67 -8.14 8.29
N THR A 124 14.45 -8.66 8.39
CA THR A 124 13.49 -8.23 9.42
C THR A 124 12.64 -9.38 9.93
N GLY A 125 12.46 -9.39 11.28
CA GLY A 125 11.50 -10.29 11.93
C GLY A 125 10.13 -9.66 12.18
N ILE A 126 9.93 -8.41 11.73
CA ILE A 126 8.73 -7.62 12.01
C ILE A 126 7.53 -8.24 11.28
N PRO A 127 6.37 -8.41 11.96
CA PRO A 127 5.14 -8.77 11.29
C PRO A 127 4.76 -7.70 10.26
N THR A 128 4.38 -8.13 9.07
CA THR A 128 3.96 -7.27 7.97
C THR A 128 2.55 -7.59 7.52
N ILE A 129 1.97 -6.70 6.76
CA ILE A 129 0.69 -6.87 6.10
C ILE A 129 0.82 -6.62 4.60
N ILE A 130 -0.11 -7.16 3.84
CA ILE A 130 -0.43 -6.63 2.51
C ILE A 130 -1.73 -5.85 2.64
N MET A 131 -1.70 -4.58 2.24
CA MET A 131 -2.91 -3.78 2.09
C MET A 131 -3.31 -3.74 0.63
N VAL A 132 -4.57 -4.07 0.34
CA VAL A 132 -5.16 -4.02 -1.01
C VAL A 132 -6.03 -2.78 -1.08
N LEU A 133 -5.76 -1.92 -2.06
CA LEU A 133 -6.46 -0.65 -2.25
C LEU A 133 -7.02 -0.54 -3.67
N SER A 134 -8.12 0.20 -3.81
CA SER A 134 -8.73 0.54 -5.09
C SER A 134 -9.43 1.90 -5.00
N LYS A 135 -9.60 2.57 -6.13
CA LYS A 135 -10.43 3.78 -6.26
C LYS A 135 -11.86 3.47 -6.73
N ARG A 136 -12.15 2.20 -7.02
CA ARG A 136 -13.49 1.79 -7.49
C ARG A 136 -14.55 2.08 -6.41
N LEU A 137 -15.68 2.61 -6.84
CA LEU A 137 -16.83 2.70 -5.95
C LEU A 137 -17.35 1.28 -5.66
N ARG A 138 -17.38 0.92 -4.38
CA ARG A 138 -17.91 -0.35 -3.91
C ARG A 138 -19.29 -0.14 -3.30
N HIS A 139 -20.16 -1.13 -3.45
CA HIS A 139 -21.49 -1.13 -2.83
C HIS A 139 -21.43 -1.55 -1.36
N ASP A 140 -20.42 -2.34 -0.98
CA ASP A 140 -20.19 -2.71 0.42
C ASP A 140 -19.20 -1.75 1.10
N ASP A 141 -19.36 -1.59 2.40
CA ASP A 141 -18.52 -0.72 3.23
C ASP A 141 -17.45 -1.50 3.99
N GLY A 142 -17.44 -2.82 3.88
CA GLY A 142 -16.57 -3.69 4.64
C GLY A 142 -15.14 -3.72 4.11
N VAL A 143 -14.17 -3.76 5.03
CA VAL A 143 -12.78 -4.13 4.74
C VAL A 143 -12.61 -5.61 5.04
N LEU A 144 -12.16 -6.40 4.06
CA LEU A 144 -11.85 -7.81 4.27
C LEU A 144 -10.56 -7.94 5.08
N ILE A 145 -10.61 -8.65 6.21
CA ILE A 145 -9.42 -8.91 7.03
C ILE A 145 -9.11 -10.41 6.97
N ILE A 146 -7.88 -10.74 6.52
CA ILE A 146 -7.38 -12.10 6.41
C ILE A 146 -6.19 -12.26 7.35
N ASP A 147 -6.32 -13.14 8.34
CA ASP A 147 -5.19 -13.52 9.19
C ASP A 147 -4.47 -14.75 8.60
N ALA A 148 -3.41 -14.49 7.86
CA ALA A 148 -2.53 -15.52 7.32
C ALA A 148 -1.25 -15.72 8.17
N SER A 149 -1.21 -15.19 9.38
CA SER A 149 -0.01 -15.22 10.25
C SER A 149 0.49 -16.63 10.58
N LYS A 150 -0.38 -17.64 10.47
CA LYS A 150 -0.07 -19.04 10.71
C LYS A 150 0.15 -19.86 9.44
N TYR A 151 -0.03 -19.29 8.26
CA TYR A 151 0.10 -19.97 6.97
C TYR A 151 1.54 -19.95 6.50
N PHE A 152 2.35 -20.87 7.02
CA PHE A 152 3.75 -20.96 6.59
C PHE A 152 4.35 -22.33 6.91
N ILE A 153 5.41 -22.62 6.18
CA ILE A 153 6.40 -23.66 6.53
C ILE A 153 7.72 -23.00 6.90
N LYS A 154 8.55 -23.69 7.69
CA LYS A 154 9.91 -23.25 7.96
C LYS A 154 10.80 -23.51 6.75
N ASP A 155 11.55 -22.49 6.33
CA ASP A 155 12.58 -22.57 5.32
C ASP A 155 13.88 -21.98 5.92
N GLY A 156 14.65 -22.82 6.57
CA GLY A 156 15.81 -22.38 7.36
C GLY A 156 15.41 -21.43 8.50
N LYS A 157 15.95 -20.22 8.49
CA LYS A 157 15.66 -19.18 9.49
C LYS A 157 14.40 -18.34 9.16
N GLN A 158 13.79 -18.56 8.02
CA GLN A 158 12.64 -17.78 7.56
C GLN A 158 11.37 -18.62 7.55
N ASN A 159 10.24 -17.92 7.47
CA ASN A 159 8.94 -18.49 7.19
C ASN A 159 8.62 -18.30 5.71
N LYS A 160 7.94 -19.24 5.09
CA LYS A 160 7.58 -19.21 3.67
C LYS A 160 6.14 -19.65 3.48
N LEU A 161 5.37 -18.83 2.73
CA LEU A 161 4.05 -19.22 2.26
C LEU A 161 4.17 -20.32 1.21
N GLN A 162 3.33 -21.33 1.30
CA GLN A 162 3.19 -22.34 0.25
C GLN A 162 2.28 -21.82 -0.88
N ALA A 163 2.37 -22.42 -2.06
CA ALA A 163 1.50 -22.09 -3.18
C ALA A 163 0.00 -22.26 -2.85
N SER A 164 -0.34 -23.24 -2.04
CA SER A 164 -1.70 -23.45 -1.51
C SER A 164 -2.18 -22.28 -0.65
N ASP A 165 -1.31 -21.76 0.23
CA ASP A 165 -1.64 -20.64 1.11
C ASP A 165 -1.86 -19.37 0.29
N ILE A 166 -0.97 -19.11 -0.67
CA ILE A 166 -1.08 -17.96 -1.60
C ILE A 166 -2.40 -18.06 -2.38
N LYS A 167 -2.74 -19.25 -2.88
CA LYS A 167 -3.99 -19.46 -3.60
C LYS A 167 -5.21 -19.18 -2.72
N ARG A 168 -5.26 -19.72 -1.48
CA ARG A 168 -6.35 -19.48 -0.52
C ARG A 168 -6.54 -18.00 -0.24
N ILE A 169 -5.46 -17.27 0.04
CA ILE A 169 -5.48 -15.81 0.28
C ILE A 169 -6.02 -15.09 -0.97
N SER A 170 -5.49 -15.42 -2.14
CA SER A 170 -5.90 -14.79 -3.41
C SER A 170 -7.37 -15.04 -3.73
N ASP A 171 -7.86 -16.26 -3.53
CA ASP A 171 -9.25 -16.63 -3.76
C ASP A 171 -10.17 -15.90 -2.76
N ALA A 172 -9.82 -15.83 -1.48
CA ALA A 172 -10.58 -15.09 -0.48
C ALA A 172 -10.71 -13.60 -0.83
N VAL A 173 -9.63 -12.97 -1.29
CA VAL A 173 -9.68 -11.56 -1.73
C VAL A 173 -10.58 -11.39 -2.95
N LYS A 174 -10.50 -12.29 -3.95
CA LYS A 174 -11.30 -12.22 -5.17
C LYS A 174 -12.79 -12.45 -4.92
N GLU A 175 -13.10 -13.42 -4.08
CA GLU A 175 -14.48 -13.83 -3.80
C GLU A 175 -15.10 -13.05 -2.64
N ARG A 176 -14.27 -12.32 -1.88
CA ARG A 176 -14.65 -11.63 -0.62
C ARG A 176 -15.40 -12.54 0.35
N LYS A 177 -14.93 -13.77 0.47
CA LYS A 177 -15.49 -14.79 1.37
C LYS A 177 -14.53 -15.11 2.50
N ASP A 178 -15.10 -15.54 3.62
CA ASP A 178 -14.32 -16.07 4.74
C ASP A 178 -13.51 -17.29 4.29
N ILE A 179 -12.31 -17.40 4.83
CA ILE A 179 -11.49 -18.60 4.65
C ILE A 179 -11.96 -19.60 5.69
N GLU A 180 -12.60 -20.67 5.24
CA GLU A 180 -12.87 -21.82 6.11
C GLU A 180 -11.55 -22.48 6.53
N ASN A 181 -11.41 -22.71 7.85
CA ASN A 181 -10.21 -23.34 8.46
C ASN A 181 -10.10 -24.83 8.11
#